data_0507cfb207d64f475f674f673b5ae686
#
_entry.id   0507cfb207d64f475f674f673b5ae686
#
_cell.length_a   1.000
_cell.length_b   1.000
_cell.length_c   1.000
_cell.angle_alpha   90.00
_cell.angle_beta   90.00
_cell.angle_gamma   90.00
#
_symmetry.space_group_name_H-M   'P 1'
#
loop_
_entity.id
_entity.type
_entity.pdbx_description
1 polymer ?
#
loop_
_entity_poly.entity_id
_entity_poly.type
_entity_poly.pdbx_seq_one_letter_code
_entity_poly.pdbx_strand_id
1 'polypeptide(L)'
;MDNRLFFSATQRNRDCIGDVLSRIIKKGSVLEIGSGSGEHGVVFQKRFPGIIWQTSDPELVHRKSISSWIEYEDLTKKMPQPLEIDVEKIPWKIPLILANSLQGNFPRNFFNINLKRLWHFLG
;
A
#
# COMPACT_ATOMS: atom_id res chain seq x y z
N MET A 1 15.88 15.05 -2.89
CA MET A 1 15.35 15.10 -4.27
C MET A 1 13.93 14.56 -4.29
N ASP A 2 13.04 15.25 -4.97
CA ASP A 2 11.65 14.82 -5.09
C ASP A 2 11.52 13.78 -6.21
N ASN A 3 11.18 12.56 -5.84
CA ASN A 3 11.03 11.44 -6.78
C ASN A 3 9.56 11.06 -7.00
N ARG A 4 8.63 11.92 -6.59
CA ARG A 4 7.20 11.61 -6.70
C ARG A 4 6.79 11.40 -8.16
N LEU A 5 6.10 10.31 -8.41
CA LEU A 5 5.44 10.02 -9.67
C LEU A 5 3.93 10.28 -9.53
N PHE A 6 3.29 10.56 -10.66
CA PHE A 6 1.87 10.87 -10.72
C PHE A 6 1.23 10.00 -11.80
N PHE A 7 0.32 9.13 -11.38
CA PHE A 7 -0.41 8.26 -12.29
C PHE A 7 -1.87 8.73 -12.38
N SER A 8 -2.29 9.17 -13.54
CA SER A 8 -3.63 9.74 -13.74
C SER A 8 -4.76 8.78 -13.37
N ALA A 9 -4.58 7.48 -13.62
CA ALA A 9 -5.56 6.46 -13.25
C ALA A 9 -5.80 6.42 -11.73
N THR A 10 -4.76 6.64 -10.92
CA THR A 10 -4.86 6.68 -9.47
C THR A 10 -5.85 7.75 -8.99
N GLN A 11 -5.73 8.94 -9.55
CA GLN A 11 -6.60 10.06 -9.16
C GLN A 11 -8.07 9.80 -9.51
N ARG A 12 -8.33 9.17 -10.66
CA ARG A 12 -9.70 8.86 -11.08
C ARG A 12 -10.36 7.80 -10.21
N ASN A 13 -9.60 6.87 -9.69
CA ASN A 13 -10.13 5.68 -9.01
C ASN A 13 -10.17 5.81 -7.48
N ARG A 14 -9.50 6.82 -6.96
CA ARG A 14 -9.22 7.00 -5.54
C ARG A 14 -10.47 6.92 -4.66
N ASP A 15 -11.49 7.72 -4.95
CA ASP A 15 -12.66 7.82 -4.10
C ASP A 15 -13.49 6.54 -4.12
N CYS A 16 -13.67 5.95 -5.30
CA CYS A 16 -14.40 4.70 -5.45
C CYS A 16 -13.74 3.56 -4.67
N ILE A 17 -12.42 3.42 -4.80
CA ILE A 17 -11.66 2.41 -4.07
C ILE A 17 -11.72 2.67 -2.56
N GLY A 18 -11.55 3.92 -2.15
CA GLY A 18 -11.63 4.30 -0.75
C GLY A 18 -12.97 3.98 -0.10
N ASP A 19 -14.06 4.17 -0.83
CA ASP A 19 -15.41 3.85 -0.34
C ASP A 19 -15.57 2.34 -0.12
N VAL A 20 -15.07 1.52 -1.04
CA VAL A 20 -15.09 0.07 -0.88
C VAL A 20 -14.24 -0.35 0.31
N LEU A 21 -13.04 0.19 0.43
CA LEU A 21 -12.12 -0.14 1.53
C LEU A 21 -12.72 0.21 2.90
N SER A 22 -13.43 1.33 2.99
CA SER A 22 -14.06 1.77 4.24
C SER A 22 -15.08 0.76 4.79
N ARG A 23 -15.63 -0.08 3.92
CA ARG A 23 -16.58 -1.13 4.31
C ARG A 23 -15.89 -2.41 4.79
N ILE A 24 -14.66 -2.64 4.35
CA ILE A 24 -13.93 -3.90 4.58
C ILE A 24 -12.90 -3.76 5.69
N ILE A 25 -12.19 -2.63 5.72
CA ILE A 25 -11.08 -2.41 6.64
C ILE A 25 -11.60 -1.70 7.88
N LYS A 26 -11.55 -2.39 9.02
CA LYS A 26 -11.99 -1.83 10.30
C LYS A 26 -10.82 -1.48 11.21
N LYS A 27 -9.83 -2.36 11.31
CA LYS A 27 -8.65 -2.19 12.17
C LYS A 27 -7.51 -3.07 11.68
N GLY A 28 -6.30 -2.81 12.16
CA GLY A 28 -5.10 -3.62 11.88
C GLY A 28 -4.19 -2.96 10.87
N SER A 29 -3.64 -3.77 9.98
CA SER A 29 -2.70 -3.31 8.96
C SER A 29 -3.08 -3.81 7.59
N VAL A 30 -2.76 -2.99 6.59
CA VAL A 30 -2.96 -3.31 5.18
C VAL A 30 -1.59 -3.48 4.54
N LEU A 31 -1.43 -4.55 3.78
CA LEU A 31 -0.30 -4.70 2.86
C LEU A 31 -0.79 -4.46 1.45
N GLU A 32 -0.33 -3.37 0.86
CA GLU A 32 -0.64 -3.04 -0.54
C GLU A 32 0.42 -3.65 -1.45
N ILE A 33 -0.01 -4.44 -2.42
CA ILE A 33 0.87 -5.07 -3.40
C ILE A 33 0.86 -4.25 -4.69
N GLY A 34 2.04 -3.97 -5.23
CA GLY A 34 2.15 -3.20 -6.47
C GLY A 34 1.69 -1.76 -6.29
N SER A 35 2.26 -1.07 -5.34
CA SER A 35 1.81 0.28 -4.95
C SER A 35 2.05 1.37 -5.99
N GLY A 36 2.90 1.10 -6.99
CA GLY A 36 3.16 2.02 -8.09
C GLY A 36 3.73 3.35 -7.62
N SER A 37 3.06 4.45 -7.96
CA SER A 37 3.50 5.79 -7.57
C SER A 37 3.48 6.03 -6.06
N GLY A 38 2.59 5.35 -5.33
CA GLY A 38 2.38 5.56 -3.89
C GLY A 38 1.25 6.51 -3.54
N GLU A 39 0.58 7.09 -4.54
CA GLU A 39 -0.50 8.07 -4.32
C GLU A 39 -1.66 7.48 -3.53
N HIS A 40 -2.11 6.26 -3.87
CA HIS A 40 -3.18 5.60 -3.13
C HIS A 40 -2.78 5.35 -1.68
N GLY A 41 -1.58 4.84 -1.46
CA GLY A 41 -1.10 4.50 -0.11
C GLY A 41 -1.15 5.68 0.84
N VAL A 42 -0.64 6.84 0.42
CA VAL A 42 -0.62 8.03 1.29
C VAL A 42 -2.03 8.57 1.54
N VAL A 43 -2.90 8.55 0.53
CA VAL A 43 -4.27 9.02 0.70
C VAL A 43 -5.04 8.11 1.66
N PHE A 44 -4.91 6.79 1.49
CA PHE A 44 -5.62 5.85 2.33
C PHE A 44 -5.04 5.79 3.75
N GLN A 45 -3.74 5.96 3.92
CA GLN A 45 -3.18 6.10 5.27
C GLN A 45 -3.77 7.30 6.00
N LYS A 46 -3.96 8.42 5.31
CA LYS A 46 -4.61 9.60 5.90
C LYS A 46 -6.08 9.35 6.20
N ARG A 47 -6.79 8.70 5.28
CA ARG A 47 -8.22 8.43 5.41
C ARG A 47 -8.51 7.42 6.53
N PHE A 48 -7.59 6.48 6.77
CA PHE A 48 -7.74 5.43 7.79
C PHE A 48 -6.65 5.54 8.86
N PRO A 49 -6.74 6.55 9.74
CA PRO A 49 -5.66 6.81 10.71
C PRO A 49 -5.47 5.70 11.75
N GLY A 50 -6.46 4.83 11.95
CA GLY A 50 -6.35 3.67 12.83
C GLY A 50 -5.70 2.45 12.18
N ILE A 51 -5.37 2.53 10.88
CA ILE A 51 -4.76 1.45 10.11
C ILE A 51 -3.30 1.80 9.85
N ILE A 52 -2.44 0.78 9.80
CA ILE A 52 -1.07 0.93 9.31
C ILE A 52 -1.05 0.47 7.86
N TRP A 53 -0.72 1.38 6.96
CA TRP A 53 -0.70 1.11 5.53
C TRP A 53 0.74 0.83 5.08
N GLN A 54 1.02 -0.43 4.76
CA GLN A 54 2.33 -0.87 4.27
C GLN A 54 2.29 -1.00 2.75
N THR A 55 3.06 -0.16 2.08
CA THR A 55 3.22 -0.24 0.63
C THR A 55 4.27 -1.27 0.23
N SER A 56 4.20 -1.72 -1.01
CA SER A 56 5.24 -2.57 -1.60
C SER A 56 5.24 -2.45 -3.12
N ASP A 57 6.41 -2.55 -3.72
CA ASP A 57 6.55 -2.56 -5.18
C ASP A 57 7.89 -3.19 -5.57
N PRO A 58 7.96 -4.01 -6.64
CA PRO A 58 9.23 -4.60 -7.08
C PRO A 58 10.19 -3.59 -7.69
N GLU A 59 9.68 -2.46 -8.20
CA GLU A 59 10.47 -1.48 -8.93
C GLU A 59 11.10 -0.45 -7.99
N LEU A 60 12.41 -0.27 -8.07
CA LEU A 60 13.12 0.73 -7.24
C LEU A 60 12.60 2.14 -7.49
N VAL A 61 12.33 2.49 -8.75
CA VAL A 61 11.82 3.83 -9.10
C VAL A 61 10.46 4.10 -8.45
N HIS A 62 9.62 3.08 -8.34
CA HIS A 62 8.34 3.19 -7.64
C HIS A 62 8.53 3.33 -6.14
N ARG A 63 9.43 2.55 -5.53
CA ARG A 63 9.70 2.67 -4.10
C ARG A 63 10.26 4.04 -3.72
N LYS A 64 11.09 4.62 -4.59
CA LYS A 64 11.57 6.00 -4.40
C LYS A 64 10.43 7.01 -4.46
N SER A 65 9.50 6.83 -5.40
CA SER A 65 8.29 7.65 -5.49
C SER A 65 7.45 7.55 -4.22
N ILE A 66 7.22 6.33 -3.74
CA ILE A 66 6.45 6.10 -2.52
C ILE A 66 7.10 6.80 -1.32
N SER A 67 8.40 6.65 -1.15
CA SER A 67 9.13 7.32 -0.06
C SER A 67 9.01 8.84 -0.14
N SER A 68 9.08 9.40 -1.34
CA SER A 68 8.91 10.85 -1.55
C SER A 68 7.48 11.29 -1.23
N TRP A 69 6.47 10.50 -1.56
CA TRP A 69 5.09 10.79 -1.19
C TRP A 69 4.86 10.74 0.32
N ILE A 70 5.44 9.75 1.00
CA ILE A 70 5.35 9.63 2.46
C ILE A 70 5.96 10.87 3.13
N GLU A 71 7.11 11.31 2.65
CA GLU A 71 7.77 12.51 3.17
C GLU A 71 6.96 13.78 2.86
N TYR A 72 6.50 13.92 1.63
CA TYR A 72 5.71 15.10 1.21
C TYR A 72 4.44 15.26 2.04
N GLU A 73 3.76 14.15 2.35
CA GLU A 73 2.52 14.15 3.13
C GLU A 73 2.74 14.11 4.64
N ASP A 74 3.98 14.22 5.09
CA ASP A 74 4.36 14.21 6.51
C ASP A 74 3.87 12.97 7.25
N LEU A 75 4.06 11.80 6.62
CA LEU A 75 3.60 10.52 7.15
C LEU A 75 4.75 9.61 7.62
N THR A 76 5.97 10.13 7.73
CA THR A 76 7.15 9.32 8.05
C THR A 76 7.07 8.63 9.40
N LYS A 77 6.36 9.20 10.35
CA LYS A 77 6.21 8.61 11.70
C LYS A 77 5.12 7.54 11.77
N LYS A 78 4.19 7.56 10.84
CA LYS A 78 3.02 6.68 10.88
C LYS A 78 3.08 5.58 9.85
N MET A 79 3.53 5.90 8.65
CA MET A 79 3.50 5.02 7.49
C MET A 79 4.87 4.39 7.28
N PRO A 80 4.97 3.05 7.26
CA PRO A 80 6.26 2.40 7.00
C PRO A 80 6.76 2.65 5.58
N GLN A 81 8.08 2.58 5.41
CA GLN A 81 8.71 2.68 4.10
C GLN A 81 8.33 1.47 3.23
N PRO A 82 8.34 1.63 1.88
CA PRO A 82 7.90 0.57 0.98
C PRO A 82 8.82 -0.66 1.03
N LEU A 83 8.20 -1.83 0.90
CA LEU A 83 8.90 -3.10 0.80
C LEU A 83 9.13 -3.47 -0.66
N GLU A 84 10.22 -4.21 -0.91
CA GLU A 84 10.48 -4.80 -2.21
C GLU A 84 9.80 -6.16 -2.27
N ILE A 85 8.65 -6.23 -2.94
CA ILE A 85 7.90 -7.46 -3.10
C ILE A 85 7.49 -7.60 -4.57
N ASP A 86 7.88 -8.71 -5.17
CA ASP A 86 7.41 -9.13 -6.47
C ASP A 86 6.46 -10.31 -6.28
N VAL A 87 5.17 -10.06 -6.42
CA VAL A 87 4.13 -11.05 -6.17
C VAL A 87 4.20 -12.23 -7.13
N GLU A 88 4.75 -12.03 -8.33
CA GLU A 88 4.90 -13.10 -9.31
C GLU A 88 5.96 -14.13 -8.92
N LYS A 89 6.93 -13.72 -8.07
CA LYS A 89 8.00 -14.58 -7.58
C LYS A 89 7.68 -15.26 -6.26
N ILE A 90 6.55 -14.93 -5.64
CA ILE A 90 6.17 -15.47 -4.34
C ILE A 90 5.00 -16.44 -4.53
N PRO A 91 5.08 -17.67 -3.99
CA PRO A 91 3.95 -18.61 -4.05
C PRO A 91 2.75 -18.13 -3.23
N TRP A 92 1.59 -18.72 -3.47
CA TRP A 92 0.29 -18.34 -2.90
C TRP A 92 0.22 -18.22 -1.37
N LYS A 93 1.29 -18.58 -0.65
CA LYS A 93 1.39 -18.49 0.81
C LYS A 93 1.95 -17.15 1.29
N ILE A 94 1.80 -16.10 0.47
CA ILE A 94 2.29 -14.75 0.75
C ILE A 94 2.03 -14.28 2.19
N PRO A 95 0.80 -14.38 2.74
CA PRO A 95 0.53 -13.87 4.09
C PRO A 95 1.40 -14.52 5.18
N LEU A 96 1.63 -15.83 5.09
CA LEU A 96 2.46 -16.56 6.06
C LEU A 96 3.93 -16.23 5.91
N ILE A 97 4.43 -16.16 4.67
CA ILE A 97 5.83 -15.82 4.38
C ILE A 97 6.14 -14.41 4.83
N LEU A 98 5.26 -13.44 4.55
CA LEU A 98 5.46 -12.06 4.95
C LEU A 98 5.37 -11.89 6.46
N ALA A 99 4.43 -12.54 7.12
CA ALA A 99 4.33 -12.51 8.57
C ALA A 99 5.60 -13.07 9.24
N ASN A 100 6.17 -14.13 8.67
CA ASN A 100 7.42 -14.72 9.14
C ASN A 100 8.63 -13.84 8.83
N SER A 101 8.68 -13.20 7.67
CA SER A 101 9.78 -12.35 7.23
C SER A 101 9.84 -11.02 7.94
N LEU A 102 8.71 -10.49 8.35
CA LEU A 102 8.59 -9.20 9.01
C LEU A 102 8.70 -9.28 10.54
N GLN A 103 8.82 -10.49 11.09
CA GLN A 103 9.19 -10.83 12.48
C GLN A 103 8.75 -9.80 13.53
N GLY A 104 7.47 -9.82 13.87
CA GLY A 104 6.96 -9.03 15.00
C GLY A 104 6.69 -7.55 14.71
N ASN A 105 7.14 -7.03 13.56
CA ASN A 105 6.84 -5.66 13.16
C ASN A 105 5.49 -5.53 12.43
N PHE A 106 4.88 -6.67 12.13
CA PHE A 106 3.59 -6.69 11.44
C PHE A 106 2.51 -7.25 12.37
N PRO A 107 1.42 -6.53 12.61
CA PRO A 107 0.33 -7.02 13.46
C PRO A 107 -0.28 -8.30 12.89
N ARG A 108 -0.81 -9.14 13.79
CA ARG A 108 -1.42 -10.42 13.41
C ARG A 108 -2.61 -10.28 12.46
N ASN A 109 -3.24 -9.11 12.44
CA ASN A 109 -4.40 -8.81 11.60
C ASN A 109 -3.99 -7.86 10.48
N PHE A 110 -3.39 -8.38 9.42
CA PHE A 110 -3.14 -7.58 8.25
C PHE A 110 -4.04 -8.00 7.08
N PHE A 111 -4.36 -7.06 6.25
CA PHE A 111 -5.17 -7.25 5.06
C PHE A 111 -4.32 -7.06 3.82
N ASN A 112 -4.29 -8.07 2.94
CA ASN A 112 -3.51 -8.02 1.70
C ASN A 112 -4.39 -7.48 0.58
N ILE A 113 -3.97 -6.36 -0.02
CA ILE A 113 -4.73 -5.69 -1.09
C ILE A 113 -3.85 -5.48 -2.31
N ASN A 114 -4.37 -5.87 -3.46
CA ASN A 114 -3.84 -5.45 -4.74
C ASN A 114 -4.85 -4.48 -5.37
N LEU A 115 -4.56 -3.19 -5.30
CA LEU A 115 -5.48 -2.15 -5.76
C LEU A 115 -5.73 -2.20 -7.26
N LYS A 116 -4.76 -2.64 -8.05
CA LYS A 116 -4.95 -2.82 -9.49
C LYS A 116 -5.99 -3.89 -9.79
N ARG A 117 -5.95 -5.01 -9.07
CA ARG A 117 -6.94 -6.07 -9.21
C ARG A 117 -8.32 -5.64 -8.71
N LEU A 118 -8.34 -4.92 -7.60
CA LEU A 118 -9.59 -4.39 -7.07
C LEU A 118 -10.27 -3.46 -8.08
N TRP A 119 -9.49 -2.59 -8.71
CA TRP A 119 -10.01 -1.71 -9.76
C TRP A 119 -10.62 -2.48 -10.93
N HIS A 120 -9.92 -3.50 -11.42
CA HIS A 120 -10.45 -4.34 -12.50
C HIS A 120 -11.75 -5.05 -12.12
N PHE A 121 -11.89 -5.42 -10.85
CA PHE A 121 -13.09 -6.06 -10.35
C PHE A 121 -14.27 -5.07 -10.25
N LEU A 122 -14.00 -3.83 -9.86
CA LEU A 122 -15.03 -2.78 -9.70
C LEU A 122 -15.38 -2.07 -11.00
N GLY A 123 -14.44 -2.02 -11.91
CA GLY A 123 -14.61 -1.34 -13.19
C GLY A 123 -15.33 -2.16 -14.22
#